data_df263ea44a57e4ea19f0eefb01f31aef
#
_entry.id   df263ea44a57e4ea19f0eefb01f31aef
#
_cell.length_a   1.000
_cell.length_b   1.000
_cell.length_c   1.000
_cell.angle_alpha   90.00
_cell.angle_beta   90.00
_cell.angle_gamma   90.00
#
_symmetry.space_group_name_H-M   'P 1'
#
loop_
_entity.id
_entity.type
_entity.pdbx_description
1 polymer ?
#
loop_
_entity_poly.entity_id
_entity_poly.type
_entity_poly.pdbx_seq_one_letter_code
_entity_poly.pdbx_strand_id
1 'polypeptide(L)'
;MLLKEHKDLKQAIINIPPKEKDKLLLRLIAKDKVLTEHLHFKLLEDEHDLNTRHLALKSAIDEAMEMLNMEMRLSSKDTLTVFRKLNGQINHHYKVTKAVNSEVELRIYLLHQIPMVFNENVFSALYKFQEKLSTYYLRTTLSMMNKYNKLHEDWQFDLNEDVNNLLNKIYTSKLAHAAADLGLPKETTS
;
A
#
# COMPACT_ATOMS: atom_id res chain seq x y z
N MET A 1 3.09 -11.11 27.61
CA MET A 1 2.98 -10.15 28.72
C MET A 1 2.70 -8.77 28.14
N LEU A 2 1.56 -8.18 28.42
CA LEU A 2 1.16 -6.87 27.90
C LEU A 2 1.30 -5.82 29.02
N LEU A 3 1.91 -4.67 28.73
CA LEU A 3 2.14 -3.59 29.70
C LEU A 3 0.86 -3.15 30.42
N LYS A 4 -0.31 -3.20 29.74
CA LYS A 4 -1.62 -2.87 30.31
C LYS A 4 -2.03 -3.75 31.50
N GLU A 5 -1.47 -4.96 31.60
CA GLU A 5 -1.75 -5.96 32.64
C GLU A 5 -0.87 -5.77 33.90
N HIS A 6 0.15 -4.88 33.81
CA HIS A 6 1.14 -4.64 34.86
C HIS A 6 1.10 -3.19 35.35
N LYS A 7 0.14 -2.89 36.22
CA LYS A 7 -0.06 -1.54 36.77
C LYS A 7 1.20 -1.02 37.53
N ASP A 8 1.83 -1.88 38.31
CA ASP A 8 3.01 -1.51 39.11
C ASP A 8 4.21 -1.19 38.21
N LEU A 9 4.43 -1.98 37.16
CA LEU A 9 5.46 -1.71 36.15
C LEU A 9 5.20 -0.39 35.43
N LYS A 10 3.95 -0.12 35.05
CA LYS A 10 3.57 1.15 34.44
C LYS A 10 3.90 2.33 35.35
N GLN A 11 3.56 2.23 36.65
CA GLN A 11 3.84 3.27 37.62
C GLN A 11 5.35 3.45 37.85
N ALA A 12 6.11 2.35 37.94
CA ALA A 12 7.56 2.40 38.02
C ALA A 12 8.21 3.11 36.82
N ILE A 13 7.73 2.84 35.56
CA ILE A 13 8.21 3.52 34.38
C ILE A 13 7.88 5.03 34.44
N ILE A 14 6.68 5.39 34.90
CA ILE A 14 6.29 6.81 35.02
C ILE A 14 7.20 7.54 36.02
N ASN A 15 7.65 6.89 37.06
CA ASN A 15 8.50 7.47 38.12
C ASN A 15 10.00 7.50 37.78
N ILE A 16 10.44 6.95 36.65
CA ILE A 16 11.84 7.06 36.21
C ILE A 16 12.21 8.55 36.01
N PRO A 17 13.39 9.00 36.47
CA PRO A 17 13.87 10.36 36.26
C PRO A 17 13.88 10.76 34.76
N PRO A 18 13.53 12.01 34.38
CA PRO A 18 13.41 12.42 32.99
C PRO A 18 14.62 12.05 32.15
N LYS A 19 15.85 12.33 32.57
CA LYS A 19 17.08 12.01 31.84
C LYS A 19 17.26 10.52 31.55
N GLU A 20 16.88 9.67 32.51
CA GLU A 20 16.94 8.20 32.31
C GLU A 20 15.82 7.72 31.37
N LYS A 21 14.66 8.34 31.48
CA LYS A 21 13.51 8.08 30.60
C LYS A 21 13.85 8.42 29.16
N ASP A 22 14.50 9.58 28.91
CA ASP A 22 14.93 9.99 27.59
C ASP A 22 15.95 9.01 26.99
N LYS A 23 16.95 8.59 27.78
CA LYS A 23 17.91 7.57 27.36
C LYS A 23 17.25 6.24 26.99
N LEU A 24 16.28 5.81 27.80
CA LEU A 24 15.53 4.58 27.54
C LEU A 24 14.70 4.71 26.28
N LEU A 25 13.99 5.83 26.10
CA LEU A 25 13.17 6.12 24.92
C LEU A 25 14.01 6.11 23.64
N LEU A 26 15.12 6.86 23.61
CA LEU A 26 16.03 6.91 22.46
C LEU A 26 16.59 5.54 22.11
N ARG A 27 16.93 4.73 23.13
CA ARG A 27 17.41 3.34 22.91
C ARG A 27 16.32 2.44 22.33
N LEU A 28 15.06 2.62 22.72
CA LEU A 28 13.93 1.85 22.18
C LEU A 28 13.62 2.25 20.75
N ILE A 29 13.60 3.55 20.46
CA ILE A 29 13.38 4.08 19.10
C ILE A 29 14.45 3.56 18.14
N ALA A 30 15.72 3.60 18.54
CA ALA A 30 16.85 3.15 17.71
C ALA A 30 16.78 1.66 17.28
N LYS A 31 15.96 0.84 17.95
CA LYS A 31 15.75 -0.59 17.62
C LYS A 31 14.69 -0.80 16.54
N ASP A 32 13.86 0.19 16.28
CA ASP A 32 12.77 0.12 15.30
C ASP A 32 12.98 1.19 14.20
N LYS A 33 13.43 0.75 13.03
CA LYS A 33 13.69 1.65 11.90
C LYS A 33 12.42 2.37 11.44
N VAL A 34 11.27 1.69 11.41
CA VAL A 34 10.01 2.29 10.97
C VAL A 34 9.56 3.37 11.95
N LEU A 35 9.70 3.11 13.25
CA LEU A 35 9.41 4.09 14.29
C LEU A 35 10.36 5.30 14.20
N THR A 36 11.65 5.05 13.96
CA THR A 36 12.63 6.15 13.76
C THR A 36 12.25 7.02 12.57
N GLU A 37 11.93 6.42 11.42
CA GLU A 37 11.50 7.15 10.22
C GLU A 37 10.15 7.89 10.46
N HIS A 38 9.21 7.25 11.16
CA HIS A 38 7.94 7.89 11.52
C HIS A 38 8.14 9.12 12.41
N LEU A 39 9.02 9.04 13.40
CA LEU A 39 9.32 10.17 14.27
C LEU A 39 10.08 11.26 13.53
N HIS A 40 10.99 10.91 12.62
CA HIS A 40 11.65 11.87 11.73
C HIS A 40 10.61 12.64 10.92
N PHE A 41 9.71 11.92 10.22
CA PHE A 41 8.64 12.53 9.46
C PHE A 41 7.77 13.44 10.35
N LYS A 42 7.30 12.92 11.48
CA LYS A 42 6.36 13.64 12.36
C LYS A 42 6.93 14.90 12.99
N LEU A 43 8.25 14.93 13.30
CA LEU A 43 8.88 15.99 14.09
C LEU A 43 9.70 16.97 13.26
N LEU A 44 10.14 16.56 12.06
CA LEU A 44 11.12 17.30 11.26
C LEU A 44 10.68 17.56 9.82
N GLU A 45 9.64 16.87 9.33
CA GLU A 45 9.13 17.01 7.97
C GLU A 45 7.76 17.72 7.96
N ASP A 46 7.41 18.29 6.81
CA ASP A 46 6.16 19.02 6.59
C ASP A 46 5.34 18.41 5.42
N GLU A 47 4.31 19.14 4.99
CA GLU A 47 3.45 18.75 3.88
C GLU A 47 4.19 18.70 2.53
N HIS A 48 5.17 19.57 2.33
CA HIS A 48 6.00 19.55 1.13
C HIS A 48 6.85 18.27 1.06
N ASP A 49 7.40 17.84 2.18
CA ASP A 49 8.15 16.58 2.27
C ASP A 49 7.25 15.37 2.02
N LEU A 50 6.01 15.38 2.52
CA LEU A 50 5.01 14.36 2.23
C LEU A 50 4.76 14.26 0.72
N ASN A 51 4.56 15.40 0.05
CA ASN A 51 4.35 15.44 -1.40
C ASN A 51 5.59 14.94 -2.17
N THR A 52 6.79 15.31 -1.74
CA THR A 52 8.04 14.83 -2.32
C THR A 52 8.17 13.31 -2.22
N ARG A 53 7.84 12.72 -1.06
CA ARG A 53 7.80 11.27 -0.86
C ARG A 53 6.76 10.58 -1.75
N HIS A 54 5.59 11.21 -1.91
CA HIS A 54 4.51 10.73 -2.77
C HIS A 54 4.95 10.69 -4.24
N LEU A 55 5.52 11.77 -4.76
CA LEU A 55 6.01 11.87 -6.13
C LEU A 55 7.16 10.90 -6.40
N ALA A 56 8.07 10.72 -5.44
CA ALA A 56 9.14 9.74 -5.55
C ALA A 56 8.62 8.30 -5.70
N LEU A 57 7.53 7.95 -5.01
CA LEU A 57 6.89 6.64 -5.17
C LEU A 57 6.16 6.51 -6.51
N LYS A 58 5.51 7.56 -7.01
CA LYS A 58 4.94 7.56 -8.38
C LYS A 58 6.03 7.31 -9.42
N SER A 59 7.16 8.04 -9.34
CA SER A 59 8.31 7.83 -10.24
C SER A 59 8.85 6.39 -10.16
N ALA A 60 8.98 5.83 -8.97
CA ALA A 60 9.43 4.44 -8.79
C ALA A 60 8.44 3.42 -9.38
N ILE A 61 7.13 3.71 -9.38
CA ILE A 61 6.13 2.89 -10.04
C ILE A 61 6.31 2.97 -11.55
N ASP A 62 6.45 4.18 -12.12
CA ASP A 62 6.62 4.39 -13.55
C ASP A 62 7.88 3.70 -14.08
N GLU A 63 9.01 3.92 -13.43
CA GLU A 63 10.29 3.27 -13.77
C GLU A 63 10.18 1.74 -13.76
N ALA A 64 9.52 1.17 -12.75
CA ALA A 64 9.33 -0.28 -12.66
C ALA A 64 8.40 -0.82 -13.76
N MET A 65 7.38 -0.05 -14.16
CA MET A 65 6.49 -0.43 -15.26
C MET A 65 7.17 -0.30 -16.62
N GLU A 66 7.99 0.73 -16.82
CA GLU A 66 8.80 0.86 -18.03
C GLU A 66 9.77 -0.32 -18.18
N MET A 67 10.46 -0.70 -17.10
CA MET A 67 11.34 -1.88 -17.11
C MET A 67 10.60 -3.16 -17.47
N LEU A 68 9.40 -3.38 -16.89
CA LEU A 68 8.56 -4.54 -17.22
C LEU A 68 8.13 -4.55 -18.70
N ASN A 69 7.81 -3.37 -19.25
CA ASN A 69 7.37 -3.24 -20.65
C ASN A 69 8.52 -3.40 -21.66
N MET A 70 9.77 -3.12 -21.25
CA MET A 70 10.96 -3.33 -22.09
C MET A 70 11.36 -4.81 -22.19
N GLU A 71 10.87 -5.67 -21.31
CA GLU A 71 11.14 -7.11 -21.38
C GLU A 71 10.45 -7.72 -22.62
N MET A 72 11.20 -8.50 -23.42
CA MET A 72 10.69 -9.13 -24.64
C MET A 72 9.53 -10.11 -24.40
N ARG A 73 9.36 -10.56 -23.15
CA ARG A 73 8.24 -11.42 -22.71
C ARG A 73 7.80 -11.02 -21.31
N LEU A 74 6.75 -10.23 -21.23
CA LEU A 74 6.10 -9.91 -19.95
C LEU A 74 5.58 -11.21 -19.31
N SER A 75 6.10 -11.54 -18.11
CA SER A 75 5.69 -12.72 -17.36
C SER A 75 4.82 -12.34 -16.15
N SER A 76 3.79 -13.14 -15.88
CA SER A 76 2.94 -12.99 -14.71
C SER A 76 3.72 -13.12 -13.39
N LYS A 77 4.81 -13.92 -13.40
CA LYS A 77 5.70 -14.10 -12.24
C LYS A 77 6.46 -12.82 -11.91
N ASP A 78 7.06 -12.19 -12.92
CA ASP A 78 7.87 -10.98 -12.72
C ASP A 78 6.97 -9.79 -12.37
N THR A 79 5.84 -9.66 -13.06
CA THR A 79 4.79 -8.69 -12.70
C THR A 79 4.33 -8.84 -11.25
N LEU A 80 4.06 -10.05 -10.79
CA LEU A 80 3.67 -10.31 -9.38
C LEU A 80 4.78 -9.92 -8.41
N THR A 81 6.02 -10.16 -8.77
CA THR A 81 7.18 -9.81 -7.92
C THR A 81 7.33 -8.30 -7.81
N VAL A 82 7.28 -7.59 -8.93
CA VAL A 82 7.34 -6.13 -8.97
C VAL A 82 6.14 -5.51 -8.23
N PHE A 83 4.93 -6.00 -8.49
CA PHE A 83 3.72 -5.53 -7.82
C PHE A 83 3.83 -5.66 -6.29
N ARG A 84 4.29 -6.80 -5.77
CA ARG A 84 4.49 -7.01 -4.34
C ARG A 84 5.53 -6.06 -3.75
N LYS A 85 6.63 -5.81 -4.47
CA LYS A 85 7.68 -4.87 -4.05
C LYS A 85 7.11 -3.45 -3.92
N LEU A 86 6.44 -2.96 -4.97
CA LEU A 86 5.86 -1.62 -4.98
C LEU A 86 4.76 -1.45 -3.92
N ASN A 87 3.86 -2.43 -3.80
CA ASN A 87 2.84 -2.42 -2.75
C ASN A 87 3.46 -2.45 -1.34
N GLY A 88 4.61 -3.11 -1.18
CA GLY A 88 5.41 -3.08 0.05
C GLY A 88 5.96 -1.68 0.35
N GLN A 89 6.43 -0.95 -0.66
CA GLN A 89 6.91 0.43 -0.53
C GLN A 89 5.77 1.39 -0.15
N ILE A 90 4.59 1.26 -0.76
CA ILE A 90 3.40 2.02 -0.38
C ILE A 90 2.99 1.74 1.08
N ASN A 91 3.02 0.47 1.50
CA ASN A 91 2.77 0.10 2.89
C ASN A 91 3.78 0.72 3.85
N HIS A 92 5.05 0.78 3.47
CA HIS A 92 6.10 1.41 4.26
C HIS A 92 5.88 2.92 4.36
N HIS A 93 5.59 3.58 3.24
CA HIS A 93 5.22 5.00 3.20
C HIS A 93 4.08 5.31 4.19
N TYR A 94 2.99 4.54 4.15
CA TYR A 94 1.89 4.69 5.10
C TYR A 94 2.32 4.46 6.56
N LYS A 95 3.18 3.47 6.82
CA LYS A 95 3.67 3.24 8.19
C LYS A 95 4.46 4.42 8.73
N VAL A 96 5.21 5.11 7.87
CA VAL A 96 6.01 6.28 8.21
C VAL A 96 5.16 7.53 8.32
N THR A 97 4.36 7.84 7.31
CA THR A 97 3.63 9.12 7.21
C THR A 97 2.28 9.12 7.91
N LYS A 98 1.61 7.96 8.02
CA LYS A 98 0.21 7.80 8.42
C LYS A 98 -0.81 8.52 7.52
N ALA A 99 -0.38 9.01 6.37
CA ALA A 99 -1.23 9.69 5.39
C ALA A 99 -2.04 8.66 4.60
N VAL A 100 -3.30 8.42 5.01
CA VAL A 100 -4.19 7.42 4.40
C VAL A 100 -4.58 7.82 2.99
N ASN A 101 -4.85 9.11 2.74
CA ASN A 101 -5.17 9.66 1.42
C ASN A 101 -4.04 9.40 0.42
N SER A 102 -2.80 9.72 0.77
CA SER A 102 -1.61 9.45 -0.05
C SER A 102 -1.43 7.95 -0.33
N GLU A 103 -1.67 7.09 0.67
CA GLU A 103 -1.61 5.63 0.48
C GLU A 103 -2.66 5.14 -0.52
N VAL A 104 -3.91 5.62 -0.42
CA VAL A 104 -5.01 5.23 -1.30
C VAL A 104 -4.74 5.67 -2.73
N GLU A 105 -4.34 6.93 -2.93
CA GLU A 105 -4.00 7.47 -4.25
C GLU A 105 -2.87 6.68 -4.92
N LEU A 106 -1.77 6.41 -4.20
CA LEU A 106 -0.65 5.62 -4.71
C LEU A 106 -1.07 4.17 -5.05
N ARG A 107 -2.01 3.58 -4.32
CA ARG A 107 -2.52 2.24 -4.65
C ARG A 107 -3.40 2.26 -5.89
N ILE A 108 -4.27 3.24 -6.04
CA ILE A 108 -5.08 3.43 -7.25
C ILE A 108 -4.14 3.57 -8.44
N TYR A 109 -3.14 4.45 -8.34
CA TYR A 109 -2.14 4.67 -9.36
C TYR A 109 -1.40 3.37 -9.74
N LEU A 110 -0.89 2.64 -8.75
CA LEU A 110 -0.22 1.35 -8.97
C LEU A 110 -1.14 0.32 -9.65
N LEU A 111 -2.39 0.18 -9.19
CA LEU A 111 -3.35 -0.79 -9.74
C LEU A 111 -3.73 -0.48 -11.19
N HIS A 112 -3.78 0.79 -11.57
CA HIS A 112 -3.97 1.19 -12.97
C HIS A 112 -2.81 0.77 -13.88
N GLN A 113 -1.58 0.81 -13.38
CA GLN A 113 -0.38 0.50 -14.14
C GLN A 113 -0.12 -1.01 -14.29
N ILE A 114 -0.59 -1.85 -13.36
CA ILE A 114 -0.33 -3.30 -13.42
C ILE A 114 -0.96 -3.92 -14.67
N PRO A 115 -0.16 -4.57 -15.54
CA PRO A 115 -0.67 -5.32 -16.67
C PRO A 115 -1.36 -6.60 -16.19
N MET A 116 -2.53 -6.91 -16.75
CA MET A 116 -3.33 -8.10 -16.40
C MET A 116 -3.55 -9.05 -17.58
N VAL A 117 -2.90 -8.77 -18.71
CA VAL A 117 -3.00 -9.61 -19.92
C VAL A 117 -1.64 -10.29 -20.18
N PHE A 118 -1.63 -11.62 -20.15
CA PHE A 118 -0.44 -12.45 -20.39
C PHE A 118 -0.75 -13.53 -21.41
N ASN A 119 0.19 -13.77 -22.32
CA ASN A 119 0.12 -14.83 -23.33
C ASN A 119 0.79 -16.13 -22.82
N GLU A 120 0.45 -16.54 -21.61
CA GLU A 120 0.99 -17.75 -20.98
C GLU A 120 0.12 -18.96 -21.34
N ASN A 121 0.78 -20.04 -21.78
CA ASN A 121 0.08 -21.28 -22.06
C ASN A 121 -0.44 -21.90 -20.74
N VAL A 122 -1.66 -22.44 -20.78
CA VAL A 122 -2.31 -23.11 -19.62
C VAL A 122 -1.47 -24.25 -19.06
N PHE A 123 -0.69 -24.92 -19.90
CA PHE A 123 0.24 -26.01 -19.51
C PHE A 123 1.60 -25.51 -18.99
N SER A 124 1.84 -24.20 -19.03
CA SER A 124 3.08 -23.61 -18.52
C SER A 124 3.11 -23.58 -17.01
N ALA A 125 4.30 -23.80 -16.44
CA ALA A 125 4.54 -23.59 -15.01
C ALA A 125 4.27 -22.14 -14.57
N LEU A 126 4.23 -21.18 -15.52
CA LEU A 126 3.93 -19.77 -15.26
C LEU A 126 2.43 -19.50 -15.06
N TYR A 127 1.53 -20.34 -15.56
CA TYR A 127 0.09 -20.17 -15.46
C TYR A 127 -0.40 -20.01 -14.00
N LYS A 128 0.19 -20.78 -13.07
CA LYS A 128 -0.08 -20.65 -11.63
C LYS A 128 0.24 -19.27 -11.06
N PHE A 129 1.16 -18.51 -11.70
CA PHE A 129 1.48 -17.15 -11.28
C PHE A 129 0.45 -16.15 -11.77
N GLN A 130 -0.21 -16.41 -12.89
CA GLN A 130 -1.33 -15.59 -13.37
C GLN A 130 -2.50 -15.63 -12.38
N GLU A 131 -2.87 -16.81 -11.86
CA GLU A 131 -3.90 -16.93 -10.83
C GLU A 131 -3.50 -16.21 -9.53
N LYS A 132 -2.24 -16.38 -9.11
CA LYS A 132 -1.73 -15.69 -7.92
C LYS A 132 -1.71 -14.17 -8.09
N LEU A 133 -1.35 -13.68 -9.28
CA LEU A 133 -1.36 -12.27 -9.61
C LEU A 133 -2.80 -11.72 -9.57
N SER A 134 -3.74 -12.41 -10.23
CA SER A 134 -5.16 -12.04 -10.24
C SER A 134 -5.73 -11.96 -8.82
N THR A 135 -5.49 -12.98 -8.02
CA THR A 135 -5.93 -13.01 -6.61
C THR A 135 -5.30 -11.88 -5.79
N TYR A 136 -4.01 -11.64 -5.97
CA TYR A 136 -3.30 -10.57 -5.25
C TYR A 136 -3.79 -9.19 -5.66
N TYR A 137 -4.02 -9.00 -6.95
CA TYR A 137 -4.57 -7.77 -7.52
C TYR A 137 -5.94 -7.45 -6.93
N LEU A 138 -6.90 -8.39 -7.00
CA LEU A 138 -8.25 -8.20 -6.48
C LEU A 138 -8.28 -7.95 -4.96
N ARG A 139 -7.46 -8.69 -4.18
CA ARG A 139 -7.36 -8.48 -2.73
C ARG A 139 -6.75 -7.12 -2.39
N THR A 140 -5.78 -6.66 -3.18
CA THR A 140 -5.19 -5.32 -3.00
C THR A 140 -6.22 -4.24 -3.32
N THR A 141 -7.00 -4.41 -4.40
CA THR A 141 -8.09 -3.51 -4.74
C THR A 141 -9.16 -3.46 -3.64
N LEU A 142 -9.58 -4.61 -3.12
CA LEU A 142 -10.56 -4.66 -2.03
C LEU A 142 -10.04 -3.97 -0.75
N SER A 143 -8.75 -4.18 -0.42
CA SER A 143 -8.12 -3.51 0.71
C SER A 143 -8.05 -1.99 0.51
N MET A 144 -7.77 -1.54 -0.70
CA MET A 144 -7.78 -0.12 -1.08
C MET A 144 -9.19 0.46 -0.97
N MET A 145 -10.22 -0.21 -1.50
CA MET A 145 -11.62 0.22 -1.40
C MET A 145 -12.08 0.38 0.05
N ASN A 146 -11.71 -0.54 0.94
CA ASN A 146 -12.01 -0.45 2.36
C ASN A 146 -11.39 0.77 3.06
N LYS A 147 -10.29 1.29 2.53
CA LYS A 147 -9.66 2.53 3.02
C LYS A 147 -10.28 3.75 2.36
N TYR A 148 -10.51 3.71 1.04
CA TYR A 148 -11.19 4.76 0.28
C TYR A 148 -12.54 5.11 0.91
N ASN A 149 -13.37 4.14 1.24
CA ASN A 149 -14.68 4.34 1.89
C ASN A 149 -14.61 4.97 3.29
N LYS A 150 -13.41 5.09 3.88
CA LYS A 150 -13.17 5.73 5.18
C LYS A 150 -12.48 7.08 5.06
N LEU A 151 -12.15 7.52 3.87
CA LEU A 151 -11.62 8.86 3.63
C LEU A 151 -12.71 9.91 3.87
N HIS A 152 -12.27 11.15 4.08
CA HIS A 152 -13.17 12.31 4.07
C HIS A 152 -13.84 12.45 2.69
N GLU A 153 -15.05 12.99 2.66
CA GLU A 153 -15.87 13.15 1.44
C GLU A 153 -15.13 13.88 0.32
N ASP A 154 -14.35 14.91 0.64
CA ASP A 154 -13.54 15.65 -0.35
C ASP A 154 -12.55 14.74 -1.07
N TRP A 155 -11.83 13.88 -0.32
CA TRP A 155 -10.89 12.92 -0.92
C TRP A 155 -11.60 11.81 -1.70
N GLN A 156 -12.78 11.41 -1.25
CA GLN A 156 -13.59 10.46 -2.01
C GLN A 156 -14.04 11.07 -3.33
N PHE A 157 -14.45 12.33 -3.31
CA PHE A 157 -14.85 13.08 -4.51
C PHE A 157 -13.68 13.20 -5.51
N ASP A 158 -12.51 13.63 -5.04
CA ASP A 158 -11.33 13.83 -5.89
C ASP A 158 -10.85 12.52 -6.54
N LEU A 159 -10.95 11.39 -5.83
CA LEU A 159 -10.48 10.08 -6.31
C LEU A 159 -11.58 9.22 -6.98
N ASN A 160 -12.82 9.70 -7.01
CA ASN A 160 -13.99 8.94 -7.46
C ASN A 160 -13.85 8.47 -8.91
N GLU A 161 -13.42 9.35 -9.80
CA GLU A 161 -13.25 9.03 -11.23
C GLU A 161 -12.19 7.93 -11.42
N ASP A 162 -11.04 8.06 -10.76
CA ASP A 162 -9.96 7.07 -10.85
C ASP A 162 -10.37 5.71 -10.29
N VAL A 163 -11.10 5.69 -9.18
CA VAL A 163 -11.64 4.46 -8.58
C VAL A 163 -12.63 3.80 -9.54
N ASN A 164 -13.59 4.55 -10.10
CA ASN A 164 -14.57 4.01 -11.04
C ASN A 164 -13.92 3.49 -12.33
N ASN A 165 -12.91 4.19 -12.85
CA ASN A 165 -12.11 3.72 -13.98
C ASN A 165 -11.39 2.41 -13.66
N LEU A 166 -10.84 2.26 -12.45
CA LEU A 166 -10.23 1.01 -11.98
C LEU A 166 -11.25 -0.13 -11.89
N LEU A 167 -12.41 0.12 -11.30
CA LEU A 167 -13.49 -0.86 -11.18
C LEU A 167 -13.99 -1.29 -12.56
N ASN A 168 -14.20 -0.34 -13.47
CA ASN A 168 -14.58 -0.63 -14.86
C ASN A 168 -13.53 -1.51 -15.57
N LYS A 169 -12.24 -1.19 -15.44
CA LYS A 169 -11.14 -2.02 -15.95
C LYS A 169 -11.22 -3.47 -15.44
N ILE A 170 -11.57 -3.68 -14.18
CA ILE A 170 -11.72 -5.01 -13.58
C ILE A 170 -12.94 -5.72 -14.15
N TYR A 171 -14.10 -5.06 -14.16
CA TYR A 171 -15.36 -5.68 -14.59
C TYR A 171 -15.50 -5.89 -16.11
N THR A 172 -14.70 -5.20 -16.90
CA THR A 172 -14.57 -5.45 -18.36
C THR A 172 -13.52 -6.52 -18.69
N SER A 173 -12.79 -7.03 -17.71
CA SER A 173 -11.74 -8.03 -17.87
C SER A 173 -12.21 -9.45 -17.49
N LYS A 174 -11.32 -10.44 -17.65
CA LYS A 174 -11.52 -11.82 -17.18
C LYS A 174 -11.66 -11.94 -15.65
N LEU A 175 -11.39 -10.86 -14.92
CA LEU A 175 -11.47 -10.82 -13.44
C LEU A 175 -12.90 -10.56 -12.92
N ALA A 176 -13.85 -10.20 -13.78
CA ALA A 176 -15.19 -9.76 -13.38
C ALA A 176 -15.91 -10.74 -12.43
N HIS A 177 -15.89 -12.05 -12.74
CA HIS A 177 -16.52 -13.06 -11.90
C HIS A 177 -15.85 -13.16 -10.51
N ALA A 178 -14.53 -13.26 -10.49
CA ALA A 178 -13.77 -13.34 -9.24
C ALA A 178 -13.86 -12.06 -8.40
N ALA A 179 -14.00 -10.89 -9.04
CA ALA A 179 -14.23 -9.63 -8.36
C ALA A 179 -15.61 -9.60 -7.66
N ALA A 180 -16.66 -10.08 -8.36
CA ALA A 180 -18.00 -10.20 -7.80
C ALA A 180 -18.04 -11.19 -6.61
N ASP A 181 -17.38 -12.34 -6.73
CA ASP A 181 -17.29 -13.35 -5.65
C ASP A 181 -16.59 -12.79 -4.40
N LEU A 182 -15.64 -11.87 -4.57
CA LEU A 182 -14.96 -11.19 -3.47
C LEU A 182 -15.75 -10.00 -2.90
N GLY A 183 -16.91 -9.69 -3.46
CA GLY A 183 -17.75 -8.57 -3.03
C GLY A 183 -17.20 -7.19 -3.41
N LEU A 184 -16.39 -7.10 -4.47
CA LEU A 184 -15.91 -5.82 -4.97
C LEU A 184 -17.09 -5.08 -5.63
N PRO A 185 -17.35 -3.79 -5.32
CA PRO A 185 -18.43 -3.05 -5.96
C PRO A 185 -18.13 -2.81 -7.44
N LYS A 186 -19.17 -2.62 -8.26
CA LYS A 186 -19.01 -2.26 -9.67
C LYS A 186 -18.71 -0.78 -9.85
N GLU A 187 -19.28 0.04 -8.97
CA GLU A 187 -19.15 1.49 -8.95
C GLU A 187 -19.07 1.97 -7.49
N THR A 188 -18.48 3.12 -7.28
CA THR A 188 -18.56 3.80 -5.99
C THR A 188 -19.94 4.41 -5.82
N THR A 189 -20.54 4.25 -4.66
CA THR A 189 -21.73 5.02 -4.28
C THR A 189 -21.26 6.42 -3.86
N SER A 190 -21.49 7.39 -4.72
CA SER A 190 -21.37 8.83 -4.40
C SER A 190 -22.53 9.27 -3.53
#